data_f5c9c20e608e548286f3c796d7032cc8
#
_entry.id   f5c9c20e608e548286f3c796d7032cc8
#
_cell.length_a   1.000
_cell.length_b   1.000
_cell.length_c   1.000
_cell.angle_alpha   90.00
_cell.angle_beta   90.00
_cell.angle_gamma   90.00
#
_symmetry.space_group_name_H-M   'P 1'
#
loop_
_entity.id
_entity.type
_entity.pdbx_description
1 polymer ?
#
loop_
_entity_poly.entity_id
_entity_poly.type
_entity_poly.pdbx_seq_one_letter_code
_entity_poly.pdbx_strand_id
1 'polypeptide(L)'
;SDAFVNMISKDEIDENIYCLIPIASEAQKTFILKHMKTSSIDDKKHFLYVFWRGINPENPNFEWQSYMKEVKIVNEKYSTKIKKGYETEMGRVYLQYGKPDVVIDEKFKATSGMRKSTLANQALNPLDGEFSQDAISYMPYQIWKYHNTPYGEVNNGFVFYAPQNNLMEYFLLHSDAKGEPSDVDWETRLTRGNMPEGMSGEAGLQFKRGY
;
A
#
# COMPACT_ATOMS: atom_id res chain seq x y z
N SER A 1 -3.61 -21.47 -25.72
CA SER A 1 -2.34 -22.22 -25.78
C SER A 1 -1.50 -21.88 -24.56
N ASP A 2 -1.14 -22.89 -23.78
CA ASP A 2 -0.34 -22.84 -22.52
C ASP A 2 1.15 -22.53 -22.79
N ALA A 3 1.48 -22.20 -24.05
CA ALA A 3 2.86 -22.00 -24.49
C ALA A 3 3.61 -20.95 -23.65
N PHE A 4 2.93 -19.89 -23.19
CA PHE A 4 3.59 -18.82 -22.44
C PHE A 4 4.09 -19.27 -21.06
N VAL A 5 3.33 -20.11 -20.32
CA VAL A 5 3.77 -20.61 -19.01
C VAL A 5 4.98 -21.56 -19.13
N ASN A 6 5.15 -22.19 -20.29
CA ASN A 6 6.30 -23.05 -20.55
C ASN A 6 7.60 -22.26 -20.80
N MET A 7 7.47 -20.97 -21.17
CA MET A 7 8.63 -20.08 -21.34
C MET A 7 9.16 -19.54 -20.00
N ILE A 8 8.36 -19.61 -18.92
CA ILE A 8 8.77 -19.13 -17.60
C ILE A 8 9.80 -20.10 -17.02
N SER A 9 10.95 -19.57 -16.65
CA SER A 9 12.04 -20.36 -16.07
C SER A 9 11.65 -20.88 -14.67
N LYS A 10 12.37 -21.93 -14.23
CA LYS A 10 12.18 -22.49 -12.89
C LYS A 10 12.42 -21.47 -11.77
N ASP A 11 13.36 -20.57 -11.99
CA ASP A 11 13.76 -19.57 -11.00
C ASP A 11 12.77 -18.40 -10.91
N GLU A 12 12.02 -18.15 -11.99
CA GLU A 12 11.04 -17.06 -12.08
C GLU A 12 9.62 -17.48 -11.72
N ILE A 13 9.32 -18.79 -11.72
CA ILE A 13 7.96 -19.29 -11.55
C ILE A 13 7.34 -18.85 -10.21
N ASP A 14 8.13 -18.86 -9.14
CA ASP A 14 7.66 -18.47 -7.80
C ASP A 14 7.32 -16.98 -7.75
N GLU A 15 8.14 -16.10 -8.32
CA GLU A 15 7.85 -14.68 -8.40
C GLU A 15 6.59 -14.42 -9.24
N ASN A 16 6.41 -15.12 -10.37
CA ASN A 16 5.20 -15.03 -11.19
C ASN A 16 3.92 -15.44 -10.46
N ILE A 17 4.02 -16.28 -9.44
CA ILE A 17 2.88 -16.69 -8.62
C ILE A 17 2.65 -15.72 -7.46
N TYR A 18 3.69 -15.40 -6.70
CA TYR A 18 3.53 -14.55 -5.52
C TYR A 18 3.14 -13.11 -5.85
N CYS A 19 3.56 -12.58 -7.00
CA CYS A 19 3.12 -11.27 -7.46
C CYS A 19 1.62 -11.21 -7.82
N LEU A 20 0.90 -12.35 -7.92
CA LEU A 20 -0.55 -12.37 -8.11
C LEU A 20 -1.35 -12.04 -6.85
N ILE A 21 -0.75 -12.13 -5.66
CA ILE A 21 -1.43 -11.92 -4.39
C ILE A 21 -2.25 -10.63 -4.36
N PRO A 22 -1.80 -9.48 -4.85
CA PRO A 22 -2.60 -8.25 -4.88
C PRO A 22 -3.95 -8.39 -5.59
N ILE A 23 -3.99 -9.13 -6.70
CA ILE A 23 -5.18 -9.25 -7.56
C ILE A 23 -5.94 -10.56 -7.40
N ALA A 24 -5.42 -11.49 -6.60
CA ALA A 24 -6.03 -12.78 -6.36
C ALA A 24 -7.24 -12.68 -5.41
N SER A 25 -8.24 -13.54 -5.61
CA SER A 25 -9.32 -13.71 -4.65
C SER A 25 -8.80 -14.29 -3.32
N GLU A 26 -9.55 -14.16 -2.23
CA GLU A 26 -9.13 -14.67 -0.92
C GLU A 26 -8.87 -16.19 -0.91
N ALA A 27 -9.65 -16.95 -1.67
CA ALA A 27 -9.43 -18.38 -1.84
C ALA A 27 -8.10 -18.66 -2.58
N GLN A 28 -7.80 -17.90 -3.64
CA GLN A 28 -6.56 -18.01 -4.40
C GLN A 28 -5.35 -17.58 -3.56
N LYS A 29 -5.45 -16.48 -2.80
CA LYS A 29 -4.40 -16.04 -1.86
C LYS A 29 -4.06 -17.13 -0.85
N THR A 30 -5.10 -17.71 -0.24
CA THR A 30 -4.95 -18.81 0.72
C THR A 30 -4.26 -20.01 0.07
N PHE A 31 -4.65 -20.35 -1.16
CA PHE A 31 -4.06 -21.46 -1.91
C PHE A 31 -2.58 -21.18 -2.25
N ILE A 32 -2.26 -19.99 -2.75
CA ILE A 32 -0.88 -19.58 -3.05
C ILE A 32 0.00 -19.71 -1.79
N LEU A 33 -0.43 -19.13 -0.68
CA LEU A 33 0.35 -19.09 0.55
C LEU A 33 0.55 -20.46 1.20
N LYS A 34 -0.44 -21.37 1.10
CA LYS A 34 -0.37 -22.67 1.75
C LYS A 34 0.31 -23.74 0.89
N HIS A 35 0.13 -23.70 -0.42
CA HIS A 35 0.46 -24.82 -1.27
C HIS A 35 1.60 -24.56 -2.26
N MET A 36 1.70 -23.33 -2.80
CA MET A 36 2.63 -23.08 -3.91
C MET A 36 4.10 -23.25 -3.54
N LYS A 37 4.48 -23.03 -2.29
CA LYS A 37 5.88 -23.21 -1.85
C LYS A 37 6.39 -24.65 -2.05
N THR A 38 5.52 -25.64 -1.88
CA THR A 38 5.87 -27.08 -1.95
C THR A 38 5.38 -27.79 -3.21
N SER A 39 4.64 -27.08 -4.08
CA SER A 39 4.11 -27.63 -5.33
C SER A 39 5.21 -27.90 -6.37
N SER A 40 4.96 -28.86 -7.23
CA SER A 40 5.83 -29.12 -8.37
C SER A 40 5.82 -27.96 -9.37
N ILE A 41 6.81 -27.89 -10.24
CA ILE A 41 6.88 -26.86 -11.29
C ILE A 41 5.70 -26.95 -12.23
N ASP A 42 5.27 -28.17 -12.55
CA ASP A 42 4.14 -28.40 -13.44
C ASP A 42 2.82 -27.93 -12.81
N ASP A 43 2.61 -28.15 -11.51
CA ASP A 43 1.46 -27.65 -10.77
C ASP A 43 1.46 -26.11 -10.73
N LYS A 44 2.63 -25.50 -10.53
CA LYS A 44 2.80 -24.04 -10.54
C LYS A 44 2.47 -23.44 -11.91
N LYS A 45 2.95 -24.04 -12.98
CA LYS A 45 2.64 -23.64 -14.36
C LYS A 45 1.15 -23.80 -14.67
N HIS A 46 0.57 -24.92 -14.24
CA HIS A 46 -0.86 -25.18 -14.41
C HIS A 46 -1.69 -24.12 -13.67
N PHE A 47 -1.33 -23.81 -12.42
CA PHE A 47 -2.00 -22.76 -11.65
C PHE A 47 -1.94 -21.40 -12.36
N LEU A 48 -0.77 -20.97 -12.83
CA LEU A 48 -0.62 -19.71 -13.57
C LEU A 48 -1.49 -19.68 -14.83
N TYR A 49 -1.51 -20.76 -15.59
CA TYR A 49 -2.33 -20.85 -16.78
C TYR A 49 -3.81 -20.71 -16.46
N VAL A 50 -4.30 -21.45 -15.46
CA VAL A 50 -5.69 -21.41 -15.03
C VAL A 50 -6.08 -20.03 -14.51
N PHE A 51 -5.20 -19.41 -13.75
CA PHE A 51 -5.41 -18.06 -13.21
C PHE A 51 -5.65 -17.04 -14.33
N TRP A 52 -4.73 -16.95 -15.29
CA TRP A 52 -4.82 -15.99 -16.38
C TRP A 52 -5.92 -16.30 -17.39
N ARG A 53 -6.20 -17.58 -17.60
CA ARG A 53 -7.34 -18.02 -18.40
C ARG A 53 -8.66 -17.64 -17.74
N GLY A 54 -8.72 -17.61 -16.41
CA GLY A 54 -9.90 -17.15 -15.66
C GLY A 54 -10.16 -15.65 -15.86
N ILE A 55 -9.11 -14.84 -16.06
CA ILE A 55 -9.21 -13.40 -16.32
C ILE A 55 -9.57 -13.14 -17.79
N ASN A 56 -8.84 -13.73 -18.72
CA ASN A 56 -9.08 -13.61 -20.16
C ASN A 56 -8.96 -14.96 -20.84
N PRO A 57 -10.06 -15.66 -21.10
CA PRO A 57 -10.05 -16.99 -21.74
C PRO A 57 -9.47 -16.99 -23.16
N GLU A 58 -9.63 -15.88 -23.88
CA GLU A 58 -9.20 -15.78 -25.28
C GLU A 58 -7.70 -15.51 -25.42
N ASN A 59 -7.16 -14.65 -24.53
CA ASN A 59 -5.75 -14.27 -24.59
C ASN A 59 -5.09 -14.15 -23.20
N PRO A 60 -4.91 -15.26 -22.47
CA PRO A 60 -4.31 -15.24 -21.14
C PRO A 60 -2.84 -14.74 -21.14
N ASN A 61 -2.13 -14.97 -22.24
CA ASN A 61 -0.75 -14.50 -22.39
C ASN A 61 -0.66 -12.97 -22.43
N PHE A 62 -1.60 -12.29 -23.08
CA PHE A 62 -1.62 -10.82 -23.13
C PHE A 62 -1.81 -10.22 -21.74
N GLU A 63 -2.75 -10.76 -20.96
CA GLU A 63 -3.00 -10.29 -19.60
C GLU A 63 -1.79 -10.52 -18.69
N TRP A 64 -1.19 -11.72 -18.77
CA TRP A 64 0.04 -11.99 -18.03
C TRP A 64 1.16 -10.99 -18.38
N GLN A 65 1.43 -10.77 -19.66
CA GLN A 65 2.50 -9.84 -20.08
C GLN A 65 2.21 -8.40 -19.64
N SER A 66 0.96 -7.96 -19.74
CA SER A 66 0.54 -6.63 -19.31
C SER A 66 0.74 -6.45 -17.80
N TYR A 67 0.30 -7.43 -17.02
CA TYR A 67 0.47 -7.41 -15.57
C TYR A 67 1.94 -7.46 -15.15
N MET A 68 2.77 -8.28 -15.78
CA MET A 68 4.20 -8.37 -15.46
C MET A 68 4.96 -7.06 -15.74
N LYS A 69 4.50 -6.25 -16.68
CA LYS A 69 5.04 -4.88 -16.86
C LYS A 69 4.74 -3.99 -15.65
N GLU A 70 3.52 -4.07 -15.13
CA GLU A 70 3.14 -3.32 -13.92
C GLU A 70 3.91 -3.83 -12.68
N VAL A 71 4.08 -5.15 -12.55
CA VAL A 71 4.90 -5.74 -11.47
C VAL A 71 6.34 -5.22 -11.52
N LYS A 72 6.92 -5.12 -12.71
CA LYS A 72 8.26 -4.55 -12.89
C LYS A 72 8.33 -3.11 -12.40
N ILE A 73 7.37 -2.26 -12.82
CA ILE A 73 7.28 -0.85 -12.39
C ILE A 73 7.16 -0.78 -10.86
N VAL A 74 6.32 -1.61 -10.28
CA VAL A 74 6.08 -1.66 -8.84
C VAL A 74 7.34 -2.10 -8.09
N ASN A 75 8.05 -3.11 -8.59
CA ASN A 75 9.31 -3.55 -8.01
C ASN A 75 10.40 -2.47 -8.09
N GLU A 76 10.49 -1.73 -9.19
CA GLU A 76 11.45 -0.63 -9.34
C GLU A 76 11.16 0.53 -8.38
N LYS A 77 9.88 0.84 -8.11
CA LYS A 77 9.47 2.02 -7.35
C LYS A 77 9.30 1.78 -5.85
N TYR A 78 8.81 0.62 -5.48
CA TYR A 78 8.31 0.39 -4.11
C TYR A 78 9.01 -0.75 -3.38
N SER A 79 10.01 -1.41 -3.97
CA SER A 79 10.81 -2.39 -3.23
C SER A 79 11.56 -1.74 -2.08
N THR A 80 11.68 -2.50 -0.99
CA THR A 80 12.54 -2.17 0.14
C THR A 80 13.78 -3.07 0.13
N LYS A 81 14.64 -2.97 1.14
CA LYS A 81 15.80 -3.88 1.28
C LYS A 81 15.40 -5.34 1.53
N ILE A 82 14.19 -5.59 2.01
CA ILE A 82 13.74 -6.92 2.46
C ILE A 82 12.46 -7.40 1.77
N LYS A 83 11.73 -6.52 1.05
CA LYS A 83 10.48 -6.83 0.37
C LYS A 83 10.56 -6.44 -1.10
N LYS A 84 10.00 -7.27 -1.96
CA LYS A 84 9.69 -6.90 -3.34
C LYS A 84 8.61 -5.83 -3.37
N GLY A 85 8.55 -5.04 -4.44
CA GLY A 85 7.56 -3.95 -4.54
C GLY A 85 6.12 -4.44 -4.40
N TYR A 86 5.76 -5.56 -5.02
CA TYR A 86 4.42 -6.16 -4.93
C TYR A 86 4.04 -6.67 -3.53
N GLU A 87 5.01 -6.83 -2.62
CA GLU A 87 4.80 -7.22 -1.23
C GLU A 87 4.56 -6.02 -0.30
N THR A 88 4.81 -4.80 -0.79
CA THR A 88 4.56 -3.56 -0.03
C THR A 88 3.10 -3.11 -0.18
N GLU A 89 2.60 -2.32 0.79
CA GLU A 89 1.23 -1.79 0.70
C GLU A 89 1.06 -0.86 -0.51
N MET A 90 2.04 -0.02 -0.83
CA MET A 90 1.98 0.83 -2.02
C MET A 90 1.95 0.00 -3.30
N GLY A 91 2.81 -1.00 -3.41
CA GLY A 91 2.82 -1.88 -4.57
C GLY A 91 1.54 -2.70 -4.71
N ARG A 92 0.98 -3.19 -3.59
CA ARG A 92 -0.30 -3.87 -3.57
C ARG A 92 -1.42 -2.98 -4.11
N VAL A 93 -1.54 -1.77 -3.59
CA VAL A 93 -2.57 -0.81 -4.04
C VAL A 93 -2.38 -0.46 -5.51
N TYR A 94 -1.13 -0.22 -5.94
CA TYR A 94 -0.85 0.06 -7.35
C TYR A 94 -1.28 -1.09 -8.27
N LEU A 95 -0.96 -2.34 -7.93
CA LEU A 95 -1.32 -3.50 -8.76
C LEU A 95 -2.83 -3.78 -8.75
N GLN A 96 -3.52 -3.44 -7.68
CA GLN A 96 -4.95 -3.67 -7.52
C GLN A 96 -5.82 -2.58 -8.15
N TYR A 97 -5.41 -1.31 -8.02
CA TYR A 97 -6.20 -0.15 -8.43
C TYR A 97 -5.61 0.57 -9.65
N GLY A 98 -4.40 0.21 -10.06
CA GLY A 98 -3.68 0.86 -11.15
C GLY A 98 -2.84 2.04 -10.67
N LYS A 99 -2.31 2.79 -11.65
CA LYS A 99 -1.56 4.01 -11.39
C LYS A 99 -2.49 5.09 -10.82
N PRO A 100 -2.15 5.77 -9.71
CA PRO A 100 -2.95 6.86 -9.18
C PRO A 100 -2.98 8.06 -10.14
N ASP A 101 -4.11 8.75 -10.22
CA ASP A 101 -4.29 9.96 -11.02
C ASP A 101 -3.51 11.14 -10.44
N VAL A 102 -3.52 11.25 -9.09
CA VAL A 102 -2.82 12.30 -8.35
C VAL A 102 -2.06 11.71 -7.19
N VAL A 103 -0.81 12.13 -7.02
CA VAL A 103 0.04 11.80 -5.86
C VAL A 103 0.40 13.09 -5.14
N ILE A 104 0.07 13.18 -3.87
CA ILE A 104 0.51 14.24 -2.96
C ILE A 104 1.56 13.62 -2.06
N ASP A 105 2.79 14.12 -2.12
CA ASP A 105 3.94 13.61 -1.36
C ASP A 105 4.41 14.66 -0.35
N GLU A 106 4.19 14.39 0.93
CA GLU A 106 4.49 15.30 2.04
C GLU A 106 5.56 14.67 2.96
N LYS A 107 6.81 14.79 2.57
CA LYS A 107 7.93 14.19 3.32
C LYS A 107 8.24 14.94 4.61
N PHE A 108 8.02 16.25 4.63
CA PHE A 108 8.42 17.13 5.74
C PHE A 108 7.38 18.24 5.98
N LYS A 109 6.14 17.86 6.24
CA LYS A 109 5.13 18.86 6.59
C LYS A 109 5.30 19.27 8.05
N ALA A 110 5.65 20.53 8.28
CA ALA A 110 5.57 21.18 9.58
C ALA A 110 4.56 22.31 9.47
N THR A 111 3.53 22.30 10.30
CA THR A 111 2.67 23.46 10.51
C THR A 111 3.12 24.15 11.80
N SER A 112 3.55 25.39 11.71
CA SER A 112 3.65 26.25 12.87
C SER A 112 2.23 26.44 13.41
N GLY A 113 1.91 25.72 14.47
CA GLY A 113 0.65 25.87 15.20
C GLY A 113 0.66 27.23 15.87
N MET A 114 0.10 28.26 15.23
CA MET A 114 -0.41 29.39 15.97
C MET A 114 -1.58 28.83 16.80
N ARG A 115 -1.31 28.41 18.04
CA ARG A 115 -2.38 28.42 19.03
C ARG A 115 -2.87 29.86 19.05
N LYS A 116 -4.12 30.09 18.64
CA LYS A 116 -4.85 31.30 18.98
C LYS A 116 -4.92 31.33 20.51
N SER A 117 -3.90 31.90 21.15
CA SER A 117 -3.98 32.39 22.48
C SER A 117 -5.15 33.35 22.44
N THR A 118 -6.22 33.05 23.13
CA THR A 118 -7.38 33.90 23.26
C THR A 118 -6.86 35.28 23.66
N LEU A 119 -7.25 36.33 22.93
CA LEU A 119 -6.91 37.73 23.15
C LEU A 119 -7.01 38.19 24.63
N ALA A 120 -7.76 37.46 25.47
CA ALA A 120 -7.87 37.64 26.89
C ALA A 120 -6.57 37.39 27.69
N ASN A 121 -5.68 36.47 27.24
CA ASN A 121 -4.44 36.20 27.97
C ASN A 121 -3.27 37.13 27.57
N GLN A 122 -3.33 37.77 26.40
CA GLN A 122 -2.32 38.76 26.00
C GLN A 122 -2.45 40.09 26.74
N ALA A 123 -3.63 40.41 27.30
CA ALA A 123 -3.83 41.64 28.04
C ALA A 123 -3.27 41.61 29.47
N LEU A 124 -2.95 40.45 30.02
CA LEU A 124 -2.54 40.30 31.42
C LEU A 124 -1.04 40.15 31.64
N ASN A 125 -0.23 39.71 30.61
CA ASN A 125 1.21 39.60 30.74
C ASN A 125 1.93 39.86 29.38
N PRO A 126 2.29 41.14 29.11
CA PRO A 126 2.99 41.48 27.86
C PRO A 126 4.46 41.00 27.79
N LEU A 127 5.01 40.46 28.88
CA LEU A 127 6.42 40.03 28.96
C LEU A 127 6.65 38.53 28.95
N ASP A 128 5.61 37.70 29.11
CA ASP A 128 5.68 36.25 29.00
C ASP A 128 5.30 35.79 27.59
N GLY A 129 5.95 36.36 26.59
CA GLY A 129 5.91 35.89 25.23
C GLY A 129 6.76 34.63 25.06
N GLU A 130 6.50 33.58 25.82
CA GLU A 130 6.93 32.24 25.40
C GLU A 130 6.11 31.85 24.16
N PHE A 131 6.69 32.18 23.02
CA PHE A 131 6.32 31.53 21.75
C PHE A 131 6.71 30.05 21.88
N SER A 132 5.89 29.28 22.56
CA SER A 132 5.97 27.83 22.38
C SER A 132 5.54 27.56 20.94
N GLN A 133 6.51 27.61 20.05
CA GLN A 133 6.40 27.06 18.72
C GLN A 133 6.33 25.53 18.87
N ASP A 134 5.22 25.00 19.38
CA ASP A 134 4.89 23.61 19.21
C ASP A 134 4.58 23.39 17.72
N ALA A 135 5.64 23.33 16.94
CA ALA A 135 5.53 22.95 15.54
C ALA A 135 5.00 21.52 15.51
N ILE A 136 3.75 21.35 15.09
CA ILE A 136 3.19 20.04 14.85
C ILE A 136 3.98 19.43 13.70
N SER A 137 4.79 18.42 14.00
CA SER A 137 5.56 17.67 13.02
C SER A 137 4.76 16.45 12.59
N TYR A 138 4.56 16.30 11.30
CA TYR A 138 3.92 15.13 10.72
C TYR A 138 4.96 14.05 10.38
N MET A 139 4.53 12.78 10.43
CA MET A 139 5.29 11.69 9.80
C MET A 139 5.24 11.88 8.28
N PRO A 140 6.27 11.44 7.53
CA PRO A 140 6.20 11.43 6.07
C PRO A 140 4.97 10.66 5.61
N TYR A 141 4.20 11.24 4.70
CA TYR A 141 3.01 10.58 4.16
C TYR A 141 2.80 10.89 2.68
N GLN A 142 2.07 10.02 2.00
CA GLN A 142 1.60 10.22 0.64
C GLN A 142 0.09 9.99 0.58
N ILE A 143 -0.59 10.82 -0.23
CA ILE A 143 -2.00 10.61 -0.57
C ILE A 143 -2.08 10.30 -2.05
N TRP A 144 -2.63 9.13 -2.38
CA TRP A 144 -2.94 8.75 -3.74
C TRP A 144 -4.42 8.95 -3.99
N LYS A 145 -4.77 9.60 -5.11
CA LYS A 145 -6.17 9.83 -5.49
C LYS A 145 -6.46 9.15 -6.81
N TYR A 146 -7.61 8.50 -6.87
CA TYR A 146 -8.15 7.83 -8.03
C TYR A 146 -9.50 8.45 -8.36
N HIS A 147 -9.66 9.02 -9.56
CA HIS A 147 -10.95 9.53 -10.02
C HIS A 147 -11.92 8.39 -10.29
N ASN A 148 -11.42 7.28 -10.88
CA ASN A 148 -12.17 6.06 -11.11
C ASN A 148 -11.30 4.86 -10.74
N THR A 149 -11.89 3.85 -10.10
CA THR A 149 -11.21 2.58 -9.84
C THR A 149 -11.70 1.49 -10.79
N PRO A 150 -10.92 0.41 -10.99
CA PRO A 150 -11.35 -0.75 -11.77
C PRO A 150 -12.63 -1.41 -11.24
N TYR A 151 -13.00 -1.13 -9.99
CA TYR A 151 -14.19 -1.69 -9.33
C TYR A 151 -15.42 -0.79 -9.43
N GLY A 152 -15.36 0.28 -10.23
CA GLY A 152 -16.47 1.22 -10.45
C GLY A 152 -16.68 2.23 -9.33
N GLU A 153 -15.77 2.34 -8.38
CA GLU A 153 -15.78 3.38 -7.35
C GLU A 153 -15.14 4.65 -7.88
N VAL A 154 -15.59 5.79 -7.37
CA VAL A 154 -15.13 7.12 -7.82
C VAL A 154 -14.56 7.93 -6.66
N ASN A 155 -13.56 8.77 -6.99
CA ASN A 155 -12.95 9.71 -6.04
C ASN A 155 -12.37 9.06 -4.77
N ASN A 156 -11.74 7.90 -4.90
CA ASN A 156 -11.13 7.21 -3.78
C ASN A 156 -9.74 7.76 -3.46
N GLY A 157 -9.48 7.93 -2.16
CA GLY A 157 -8.20 8.30 -1.59
C GLY A 157 -7.53 7.13 -0.87
N PHE A 158 -6.19 7.08 -0.92
CA PHE A 158 -5.36 6.18 -0.14
C PHE A 158 -4.29 6.99 0.56
N VAL A 159 -4.22 6.91 1.86
CA VAL A 159 -3.25 7.63 2.69
C VAL A 159 -2.20 6.64 3.19
N PHE A 160 -0.96 6.84 2.76
CA PHE A 160 0.18 6.06 3.19
C PHE A 160 1.08 6.89 4.09
N TYR A 161 1.69 6.28 5.10
CA TYR A 161 2.64 6.93 5.99
C TYR A 161 3.90 6.08 6.19
N ALA A 162 5.03 6.75 6.45
CA ALA A 162 6.26 6.10 6.86
C ALA A 162 6.46 6.31 8.37
N PRO A 163 6.46 5.25 9.19
CA PRO A 163 6.68 5.36 10.63
C PRO A 163 8.12 5.79 10.93
N GLN A 164 8.32 6.45 12.08
CA GLN A 164 9.63 7.03 12.46
C GLN A 164 10.76 6.00 12.54
N ASN A 165 10.43 4.76 12.88
CA ASN A 165 11.39 3.65 12.98
C ASN A 165 11.66 2.96 11.64
N ASN A 166 10.86 3.22 10.60
CA ASN A 166 11.04 2.66 9.27
C ASN A 166 10.63 3.65 8.18
N LEU A 167 11.47 4.64 7.91
CA LEU A 167 11.22 5.65 6.87
C LEU A 167 11.36 5.11 5.43
N MET A 168 11.75 3.86 5.27
CA MET A 168 11.98 3.24 3.96
C MET A 168 10.75 2.50 3.43
N GLU A 169 9.73 2.31 4.25
CA GLU A 169 8.51 1.60 3.88
C GLU A 169 7.27 2.42 4.27
N TYR A 170 6.35 2.55 3.33
CA TYR A 170 5.07 3.21 3.54
C TYR A 170 3.97 2.18 3.80
N PHE A 171 3.16 2.44 4.81
CA PHE A 171 2.03 1.60 5.22
C PHE A 171 0.72 2.31 4.95
N LEU A 172 -0.30 1.57 4.56
CA LEU A 172 -1.64 2.11 4.34
C LEU A 172 -2.29 2.44 5.70
N LEU A 173 -2.63 3.71 5.91
CA LEU A 173 -3.28 4.21 7.11
C LEU A 173 -4.79 4.32 6.93
N HIS A 174 -5.23 4.87 5.80
CA HIS A 174 -6.63 5.14 5.52
C HIS A 174 -6.92 5.00 4.02
N SER A 175 -8.13 4.54 3.71
CA SER A 175 -8.69 4.61 2.36
C SER A 175 -10.21 4.78 2.40
N ASP A 176 -10.72 5.44 1.35
CA ASP A 176 -12.15 5.53 1.07
C ASP A 176 -12.67 4.31 0.28
N ALA A 177 -11.76 3.49 -0.26
CA ALA A 177 -12.13 2.32 -1.07
C ALA A 177 -12.73 1.21 -0.22
N LYS A 178 -13.77 0.57 -0.75
CA LYS A 178 -14.49 -0.50 -0.06
C LYS A 178 -13.58 -1.70 0.24
N GLY A 179 -13.61 -2.13 1.51
CA GLY A 179 -12.81 -3.28 1.96
C GLY A 179 -11.37 -2.96 2.34
N GLU A 180 -10.95 -1.70 2.19
CA GLU A 180 -9.67 -1.20 2.67
C GLU A 180 -9.78 -0.63 4.09
N PRO A 181 -8.67 -0.49 4.82
CA PRO A 181 -8.67 0.16 6.14
C PRO A 181 -9.22 1.58 6.05
N SER A 182 -10.19 1.91 6.92
CA SER A 182 -10.76 3.25 6.99
C SER A 182 -10.56 3.83 8.39
N ASP A 183 -9.84 4.94 8.47
CA ASP A 183 -9.59 5.68 9.71
C ASP A 183 -9.93 7.16 9.49
N VAL A 184 -11.04 7.61 10.06
CA VAL A 184 -11.52 8.98 9.89
C VAL A 184 -10.62 10.02 10.57
N ASP A 185 -9.82 9.60 11.55
CA ASP A 185 -8.91 10.45 12.32
C ASP A 185 -7.46 10.39 11.80
N TRP A 186 -7.24 9.91 10.57
CA TRP A 186 -5.92 9.68 10.00
C TRP A 186 -5.02 10.93 10.05
N GLU A 187 -5.54 12.14 9.88
CA GLU A 187 -4.74 13.38 9.97
C GLU A 187 -4.13 13.55 11.36
N THR A 188 -4.91 13.28 12.40
CA THR A 188 -4.45 13.35 13.80
C THR A 188 -3.40 12.28 14.07
N ARG A 189 -3.57 11.07 13.49
CA ARG A 189 -2.60 9.98 13.66
C ARG A 189 -1.27 10.23 12.95
N LEU A 190 -1.25 11.03 11.90
CA LEU A 190 0.01 11.43 11.24
C LEU A 190 0.87 12.37 12.09
N THR A 191 0.31 13.00 13.13
CA THR A 191 1.09 13.88 14.01
C THR A 191 2.05 13.05 14.87
N ARG A 192 3.30 13.48 14.95
CA ARG A 192 4.29 12.82 15.81
C ARG A 192 3.86 12.92 17.27
N GLY A 193 3.76 11.79 17.94
CA GLY A 193 3.34 11.67 19.34
C GLY A 193 1.94 11.10 19.55
N ASN A 194 1.10 10.99 18.51
CA ASN A 194 -0.27 10.47 18.64
C ASN A 194 -0.46 9.05 18.10
N MET A 195 0.62 8.37 17.68
CA MET A 195 0.52 6.96 17.29
C MET A 195 0.38 6.08 18.54
N PRO A 196 -0.65 5.23 18.63
CA PRO A 196 -0.75 4.24 19.68
C PRO A 196 0.49 3.35 19.69
N GLU A 197 1.04 3.08 20.87
CA GLU A 197 2.05 2.03 21.04
C GLU A 197 1.48 0.72 20.49
N GLY A 198 2.10 0.15 19.45
CA GLY A 198 1.65 -1.08 18.79
C GLY A 198 1.28 -0.97 17.31
N MET A 199 1.09 0.23 16.74
CA MET A 199 0.97 0.41 15.29
C MET A 199 2.32 0.65 14.60
N SER A 200 3.43 0.55 15.31
CA SER A 200 4.77 0.59 14.74
C SER A 200 5.12 -0.77 14.12
N GLY A 201 4.96 -0.89 12.83
CA GLY A 201 5.67 -1.87 11.99
C GLY A 201 5.15 -3.30 11.95
N GLU A 202 4.68 -3.92 13.03
CA GLU A 202 4.19 -5.31 13.00
C GLU A 202 2.68 -5.46 13.26
N ALA A 203 2.06 -4.52 13.93
CA ALA A 203 0.62 -4.59 14.26
C ALA A 203 -0.28 -4.41 13.04
N GLY A 204 0.17 -3.70 12.00
CA GLY A 204 -0.56 -3.60 10.73
C GLY A 204 -0.71 -4.93 9.99
N LEU A 205 0.22 -5.87 10.21
CA LEU A 205 0.17 -7.22 9.64
C LEU A 205 -0.70 -8.19 10.44
N GLN A 206 -0.90 -7.95 11.74
CA GLN A 206 -1.73 -8.84 12.57
C GLN A 206 -3.24 -8.59 12.39
N PHE A 207 -3.66 -7.36 12.03
CA PHE A 207 -5.09 -7.07 11.82
C PHE A 207 -5.67 -7.75 10.57
N LYS A 208 -4.84 -8.17 9.60
CA LYS A 208 -5.27 -8.92 8.40
C LYS A 208 -5.23 -10.45 8.56
N ARG A 209 -4.84 -10.98 9.74
CA ARG A 209 -4.80 -12.45 9.99
C ARG A 209 -6.03 -13.01 10.71
N GLY A 210 -7.00 -12.19 11.00
CA GLY A 210 -8.18 -12.63 11.71
C GLY A 210 -9.46 -12.35 10.90
N TYR A 211 -9.66 -13.11 9.84
CA TYR A 211 -10.98 -13.54 9.34
C TYR A 211 -10.77 -14.48 8.17
#